data_13b41790f669b3115ea9458f18a72166
#
_entry.id   13b41790f669b3115ea9458f18a72166
#
_cell.length_a   1.000
_cell.length_b   1.000
_cell.length_c   1.000
_cell.angle_alpha   90.00
_cell.angle_beta   90.00
_cell.angle_gamma   90.00
#
_symmetry.space_group_name_H-M   'P 1'
#
loop_
_entity.id
_entity.type
_entity.pdbx_description
1 polymer ?
#
loop_
_entity_poly.entity_id
_entity_poly.type
_entity_poly.pdbx_seq_one_letter_code
_entity_poly.pdbx_strand_id
1 'polypeptide(L)'
;RDRFHHVLIDEYQDTNRSQYVIARCLGEDGNLFVVGDEDQSIYSWRGADINNILDFARDFPKAHVYRLEQNYRSTPPILDAANALVAHNVNRLGKRLFTEEEDGVPVAYFFANEADDESRFVVEDILRHKREPGTVAIFYRAHILARLMEEALRTKRIPYVVVGGIKFGIAMATALWL
;
A
#
# COMPACT_ATOMS: atom_id res chain seq x y z
N ARG A 1 -22.49 -20.21 -12.41
CA ARG A 1 -22.15 -20.89 -11.15
C ARG A 1 -21.43 -22.20 -11.42
N ASP A 2 -21.98 -23.09 -12.16
CA ASP A 2 -21.43 -24.44 -12.44
C ASP A 2 -20.02 -24.45 -13.05
N ARG A 3 -19.52 -23.29 -13.47
CA ARG A 3 -18.18 -23.14 -14.08
C ARG A 3 -17.07 -22.88 -13.07
N PHE A 4 -17.39 -22.29 -11.91
CA PHE A 4 -16.40 -21.89 -10.91
C PHE A 4 -16.67 -22.63 -9.59
N HIS A 5 -15.73 -23.50 -9.22
CA HIS A 5 -15.82 -24.25 -7.96
C HIS A 5 -15.36 -23.42 -6.76
N HIS A 6 -14.46 -22.46 -6.97
CA HIS A 6 -13.95 -21.55 -5.96
C HIS A 6 -13.86 -20.15 -6.53
N VAL A 7 -14.20 -19.16 -5.73
CA VAL A 7 -14.11 -17.73 -6.04
C VAL A 7 -13.18 -17.10 -4.98
N LEU A 8 -12.05 -16.57 -5.44
CA LEU A 8 -11.08 -15.92 -4.58
C LEU A 8 -10.99 -14.45 -4.98
N ILE A 9 -11.08 -13.57 -4.00
CA ILE A 9 -11.00 -12.12 -4.20
C ILE A 9 -9.96 -11.55 -3.25
N ASP A 10 -8.99 -10.88 -3.82
CA ASP A 10 -7.96 -10.12 -3.10
C ASP A 10 -8.34 -8.64 -3.03
N GLU A 11 -7.76 -7.92 -2.08
CA GLU A 11 -8.00 -6.50 -1.83
C GLU A 11 -9.50 -6.16 -1.72
N TYR A 12 -10.25 -6.99 -0.96
CA TYR A 12 -11.71 -6.92 -0.92
C TYR A 12 -12.24 -5.57 -0.41
N GLN A 13 -11.46 -4.82 0.40
CA GLN A 13 -11.79 -3.48 0.86
C GLN A 13 -11.91 -2.44 -0.26
N ASP A 14 -11.32 -2.72 -1.44
CA ASP A 14 -11.34 -1.82 -2.60
C ASP A 14 -12.43 -2.16 -3.61
N THR A 15 -13.29 -3.12 -3.28
CA THR A 15 -14.41 -3.50 -4.14
C THR A 15 -15.53 -2.45 -4.13
N ASN A 16 -16.10 -2.19 -5.30
CA ASN A 16 -17.31 -1.38 -5.44
C ASN A 16 -18.59 -2.23 -5.33
N ARG A 17 -19.74 -1.57 -5.32
CA ARG A 17 -21.05 -2.24 -5.18
C ARG A 17 -21.32 -3.29 -6.25
N SER A 18 -20.94 -3.05 -7.50
CA SER A 18 -21.16 -4.00 -8.60
C SER A 18 -20.29 -5.25 -8.41
N GLN A 19 -19.03 -5.08 -8.02
CA GLN A 19 -18.12 -6.18 -7.73
C GLN A 19 -18.60 -7.01 -6.53
N TYR A 20 -19.08 -6.36 -5.48
CA TYR A 20 -19.73 -7.03 -4.34
C TYR A 20 -20.92 -7.90 -4.78
N VAL A 21 -21.82 -7.37 -5.61
CA VAL A 21 -22.99 -8.12 -6.10
C VAL A 21 -22.54 -9.34 -6.91
N ILE A 22 -21.54 -9.18 -7.80
CA ILE A 22 -20.98 -10.29 -8.57
C ILE A 22 -20.38 -11.35 -7.64
N ALA A 23 -19.57 -10.94 -6.67
CA ALA A 23 -18.96 -11.82 -5.67
C ALA A 23 -20.04 -12.62 -4.91
N ARG A 24 -21.08 -11.94 -4.45
CA ARG A 24 -22.20 -12.55 -3.74
C ARG A 24 -22.95 -13.56 -4.60
N CYS A 25 -23.24 -13.21 -5.86
CA CYS A 25 -23.91 -14.12 -6.79
C CYS A 25 -23.08 -15.37 -7.11
N LEU A 26 -21.76 -15.26 -7.20
CA LEU A 26 -20.87 -16.39 -7.48
C LEU A 26 -20.60 -17.24 -6.23
N GLY A 27 -20.57 -16.60 -5.04
CA GLY A 27 -20.21 -17.22 -3.77
C GLY A 27 -21.38 -17.71 -2.92
N GLU A 28 -22.63 -17.73 -3.48
CA GLU A 28 -23.85 -18.10 -2.72
C GLU A 28 -23.79 -19.51 -2.12
N ASP A 29 -23.08 -20.43 -2.76
CA ASP A 29 -22.92 -21.82 -2.31
C ASP A 29 -21.80 -21.98 -1.25
N GLY A 30 -21.23 -20.89 -0.73
CA GLY A 30 -20.20 -20.94 0.31
C GLY A 30 -18.80 -21.23 -0.21
N ASN A 31 -18.54 -21.05 -1.50
CA ASN A 31 -17.25 -21.24 -2.15
C ASN A 31 -16.45 -19.94 -2.34
N LEU A 32 -16.81 -18.87 -1.60
CA LEU A 32 -16.17 -17.56 -1.65
C LEU A 32 -15.07 -17.44 -0.59
N PHE A 33 -13.89 -17.06 -1.01
CA PHE A 33 -12.77 -16.72 -0.18
C PHE A 33 -12.34 -15.28 -0.48
N VAL A 34 -12.28 -14.43 0.54
CA VAL A 34 -11.86 -13.04 0.39
C VAL A 34 -10.68 -12.73 1.28
N VAL A 35 -9.76 -11.91 0.80
CA VAL A 35 -8.65 -11.33 1.55
C VAL A 35 -8.72 -9.83 1.42
N GLY A 36 -8.43 -9.12 2.48
CA GLY A 36 -8.43 -7.67 2.48
C GLY A 36 -8.01 -7.09 3.82
N ASP A 37 -7.78 -5.81 3.82
CA ASP A 37 -7.37 -5.01 4.95
C ASP A 37 -8.15 -3.70 4.97
N GLU A 38 -9.08 -3.55 5.90
CA GLU A 38 -9.91 -2.36 6.01
C GLU A 38 -9.10 -1.06 6.23
N ASP A 39 -7.92 -1.17 6.86
CA ASP A 39 -7.05 -0.03 7.09
C ASP A 39 -6.30 0.43 5.82
N GLN A 40 -6.32 -0.38 4.75
CA GLN A 40 -5.74 -0.07 3.45
C GLN A 40 -6.76 0.41 2.40
N SER A 41 -8.01 0.64 2.78
CA SER A 41 -9.05 1.13 1.87
C SER A 41 -8.79 2.60 1.51
N ILE A 42 -8.24 2.84 0.31
CA ILE A 42 -7.89 4.17 -0.20
C ILE A 42 -8.58 4.53 -1.52
N TYR A 43 -9.46 3.68 -2.04
CA TYR A 43 -10.11 3.85 -3.34
C TYR A 43 -11.59 4.26 -3.27
N SER A 44 -12.04 4.88 -2.18
CA SER A 44 -13.40 5.40 -2.04
C SER A 44 -13.77 6.37 -3.18
N TRP A 45 -12.82 7.19 -3.65
CA TRP A 45 -13.00 8.10 -4.78
C TRP A 45 -13.18 7.39 -6.15
N ARG A 46 -12.89 6.09 -6.23
CA ARG A 46 -13.19 5.21 -7.38
C ARG A 46 -14.47 4.40 -7.18
N GLY A 47 -15.21 4.65 -6.09
CA GLY A 47 -16.44 3.97 -5.76
C GLY A 47 -16.27 2.69 -4.94
N ALA A 48 -15.09 2.46 -4.36
CA ALA A 48 -14.90 1.40 -3.37
C ALA A 48 -15.78 1.68 -2.14
N ASP A 49 -16.37 0.62 -1.60
CA ASP A 49 -17.23 0.68 -0.41
C ASP A 49 -16.63 -0.20 0.68
N ILE A 50 -16.03 0.43 1.68
CA ILE A 50 -15.41 -0.25 2.83
C ILE A 50 -16.39 -1.15 3.60
N ASN A 51 -17.69 -0.85 3.54
CA ASN A 51 -18.71 -1.68 4.20
C ASN A 51 -18.75 -3.10 3.63
N ASN A 52 -18.31 -3.32 2.40
CA ASN A 52 -18.23 -4.66 1.82
C ASN A 52 -17.37 -5.61 2.66
N ILE A 53 -16.24 -5.13 3.21
CA ILE A 53 -15.39 -5.94 4.09
C ILE A 53 -15.84 -5.88 5.55
N LEU A 54 -16.28 -4.73 6.05
CA LEU A 54 -16.72 -4.58 7.44
C LEU A 54 -17.96 -5.43 7.72
N ASP A 55 -18.89 -5.50 6.78
CA ASP A 55 -20.15 -6.23 6.90
C ASP A 55 -20.05 -7.69 6.43
N PHE A 56 -18.88 -8.15 5.99
CA PHE A 56 -18.72 -9.46 5.38
C PHE A 56 -19.25 -10.61 6.26
N ALA A 57 -18.92 -10.63 7.53
CA ALA A 57 -19.38 -11.67 8.45
C ALA A 57 -20.91 -11.62 8.69
N ARG A 58 -21.53 -10.45 8.57
CA ARG A 58 -22.99 -10.30 8.62
C ARG A 58 -23.64 -10.82 7.35
N ASP A 59 -23.04 -10.52 6.20
CA ASP A 59 -23.59 -10.89 4.88
C ASP A 59 -23.36 -12.36 4.56
N PHE A 60 -22.32 -12.96 5.16
CA PHE A 60 -21.97 -14.38 5.06
C PHE A 60 -21.83 -15.03 6.45
N PRO A 61 -22.96 -15.31 7.16
CA PRO A 61 -22.92 -15.76 8.56
C PRO A 61 -22.20 -17.09 8.81
N LYS A 62 -21.95 -17.88 7.77
CA LYS A 62 -21.20 -19.15 7.84
C LYS A 62 -19.72 -18.99 7.52
N ALA A 63 -19.27 -17.77 7.22
CA ALA A 63 -17.87 -17.53 6.91
C ALA A 63 -16.99 -17.67 8.17
N HIS A 64 -15.82 -18.25 7.98
CA HIS A 64 -14.76 -18.26 9.00
C HIS A 64 -13.86 -17.06 8.78
N VAL A 65 -13.66 -16.25 9.81
CA VAL A 65 -12.80 -15.07 9.76
C VAL A 65 -11.47 -15.37 10.45
N TYR A 66 -10.38 -15.21 9.69
CA TYR A 66 -9.01 -15.36 10.20
C TYR A 66 -8.32 -14.00 10.14
N ARG A 67 -7.59 -13.65 11.21
CA ARG A 67 -6.80 -12.43 11.29
C ARG A 67 -5.32 -12.75 11.18
N LEU A 68 -4.65 -12.13 10.22
CA LEU A 68 -3.21 -12.25 10.02
C LEU A 68 -2.56 -10.98 10.58
N GLU A 69 -2.14 -11.04 11.85
CA GLU A 69 -1.61 -9.88 12.57
C GLU A 69 -0.08 -9.85 12.61
N GLN A 70 0.58 -10.99 12.39
CA GLN A 70 2.03 -11.05 12.31
C GLN A 70 2.53 -10.50 10.99
N ASN A 71 3.42 -9.52 11.06
CA ASN A 71 4.05 -8.89 9.91
C ASN A 71 5.50 -9.38 9.78
N TYR A 72 5.87 -9.81 8.59
CA TYR A 72 7.20 -10.33 8.23
C TYR A 72 7.98 -9.38 7.33
N ARG A 73 7.47 -8.17 7.09
CA ARG A 73 8.04 -7.21 6.13
C ARG A 73 8.74 -6.06 6.84
N SER A 74 8.18 -5.59 7.95
CA SER A 74 8.54 -4.32 8.56
C SER A 74 9.05 -4.51 9.98
N THR A 75 10.01 -3.66 10.35
CA THR A 75 10.58 -3.60 11.69
C THR A 75 9.63 -2.94 12.71
N PRO A 76 9.82 -3.13 14.03
CA PRO A 76 8.96 -2.57 15.07
C PRO A 76 8.67 -1.07 14.95
N PRO A 77 9.67 -0.18 14.74
CA PRO A 77 9.38 1.25 14.64
C PRO A 77 8.43 1.64 13.50
N ILE A 78 8.49 0.89 12.38
CA ILE A 78 7.58 1.11 11.25
C ILE A 78 6.17 0.67 11.61
N LEU A 79 6.03 -0.50 12.25
CA LEU A 79 4.72 -1.03 12.66
C LEU A 79 4.08 -0.18 13.76
N ASP A 80 4.87 0.33 14.70
CA ASP A 80 4.36 1.20 15.75
C ASP A 80 3.82 2.51 15.18
N ALA A 81 4.54 3.11 14.22
CA ALA A 81 4.06 4.30 13.52
C ALA A 81 2.77 4.01 12.73
N ALA A 82 2.71 2.88 12.00
CA ALA A 82 1.54 2.47 11.25
C ALA A 82 0.34 2.18 12.17
N ASN A 83 0.53 1.41 13.25
CA ASN A 83 -0.51 1.12 14.22
C ASN A 83 -1.04 2.40 14.90
N ALA A 84 -0.16 3.35 15.23
CA ALA A 84 -0.55 4.63 15.79
C ALA A 84 -1.40 5.45 14.82
N LEU A 85 -1.02 5.45 13.52
CA LEU A 85 -1.77 6.16 12.50
C LEU A 85 -3.18 5.57 12.32
N VAL A 86 -3.27 4.26 12.11
CA VAL A 86 -4.57 3.60 11.85
C VAL A 86 -5.47 3.53 13.08
N ALA A 87 -4.93 3.71 14.28
CA ALA A 87 -5.73 3.80 15.51
C ALA A 87 -6.73 4.98 15.50
N HIS A 88 -6.50 5.99 14.66
CA HIS A 88 -7.43 7.11 14.47
C HIS A 88 -8.63 6.77 13.57
N ASN A 89 -8.60 5.64 12.85
CA ASN A 89 -9.73 5.20 12.05
C ASN A 89 -10.88 4.75 12.96
N VAL A 90 -12.09 5.25 12.71
CA VAL A 90 -13.27 4.98 13.56
C VAL A 90 -13.86 3.59 13.28
N ASN A 91 -13.90 3.17 12.01
CA ASN A 91 -14.52 1.92 11.57
C ASN A 91 -13.45 0.88 11.29
N ARG A 92 -13.17 0.02 12.30
CA ARG A 92 -12.12 -1.01 12.21
C ARG A 92 -12.61 -2.34 12.77
N LEU A 93 -12.10 -3.43 12.22
CA LEU A 93 -12.29 -4.77 12.76
C LEU A 93 -11.38 -5.07 13.97
N GLY A 94 -10.51 -4.14 14.32
CA GLY A 94 -9.73 -4.17 15.56
C GLY A 94 -8.55 -5.15 15.53
N LYS A 95 -7.66 -5.04 14.54
CA LYS A 95 -6.37 -5.74 14.51
C LYS A 95 -5.23 -4.84 14.95
N ARG A 96 -4.13 -5.45 15.39
CA ARG A 96 -2.86 -4.80 15.65
C ARG A 96 -1.73 -5.62 15.04
N LEU A 97 -1.00 -5.01 14.13
CA LEU A 97 0.16 -5.66 13.52
C LEU A 97 1.32 -5.71 14.51
N PHE A 98 2.00 -6.86 14.54
CA PHE A 98 3.22 -7.08 15.31
C PHE A 98 4.26 -7.83 14.47
N THR A 99 5.52 -7.78 14.88
CA THR A 99 6.62 -8.54 14.26
C THR A 99 7.45 -9.19 15.35
N GLU A 100 8.15 -10.25 14.99
CA GLU A 100 9.14 -10.92 15.83
C GLU A 100 10.56 -10.35 15.59
N GLU A 101 10.71 -9.42 14.66
CA GLU A 101 11.96 -8.67 14.48
C GLU A 101 12.22 -7.81 15.73
N GLU A 102 13.47 -7.84 16.21
CA GLU A 102 13.85 -7.16 17.45
C GLU A 102 14.36 -5.73 17.20
N ASP A 103 14.95 -5.48 16.03
CA ASP A 103 15.65 -4.24 15.71
C ASP A 103 14.97 -3.48 14.55
N GLY A 104 15.24 -2.16 14.51
CA GLY A 104 14.81 -1.32 13.40
C GLY A 104 15.29 0.11 13.55
N VAL A 105 15.52 0.77 12.42
CA VAL A 105 15.86 2.20 12.40
C VAL A 105 14.58 3.00 12.70
N PRO A 106 14.63 3.99 13.60
CA PRO A 106 13.49 4.86 13.88
C PRO A 106 12.97 5.54 12.61
N VAL A 107 11.64 5.73 12.54
CA VAL A 107 11.02 6.52 11.47
C VAL A 107 11.49 7.97 11.61
N ALA A 108 12.13 8.50 10.56
CA ALA A 108 12.59 9.87 10.52
C ALA A 108 11.51 10.80 9.93
N TYR A 109 11.42 11.99 10.48
CA TYR A 109 10.56 13.05 9.99
C TYR A 109 11.41 14.27 9.63
N PHE A 110 11.25 14.77 8.42
CA PHE A 110 11.94 15.96 7.92
C PHE A 110 10.94 17.05 7.55
N PHE A 111 11.14 18.23 8.04
CA PHE A 111 10.33 19.41 7.71
C PHE A 111 11.08 20.28 6.71
N ALA A 112 10.63 20.26 5.46
CA ALA A 112 11.18 21.11 4.41
C ALA A 112 10.52 22.50 4.44
N ASN A 113 11.28 23.56 4.21
CA ASN A 113 10.72 24.90 4.05
C ASN A 113 10.17 25.11 2.63
N GLU A 114 10.84 24.51 1.64
CA GLU A 114 10.50 24.58 0.23
C GLU A 114 10.51 23.19 -0.40
N ALA A 115 9.83 23.02 -1.53
CA ALA A 115 9.77 21.75 -2.24
C ALA A 115 11.14 21.27 -2.74
N ASP A 116 12.04 22.20 -3.06
CA ASP A 116 13.43 21.89 -3.44
C ASP A 116 14.23 21.33 -2.27
N ASP A 117 13.95 21.78 -1.04
CA ASP A 117 14.60 21.27 0.16
C ASP A 117 14.21 19.81 0.42
N GLU A 118 12.95 19.47 0.18
CA GLU A 118 12.45 18.09 0.30
C GLU A 118 13.16 17.16 -0.67
N SER A 119 13.21 17.52 -1.95
CA SER A 119 13.84 16.70 -2.98
C SER A 119 15.35 16.55 -2.77
N ARG A 120 16.01 17.63 -2.33
CA ARG A 120 17.43 17.60 -1.97
C ARG A 120 17.70 16.69 -0.79
N PHE A 121 16.90 16.80 0.28
CA PHE A 121 17.03 15.95 1.45
C PHE A 121 16.93 14.46 1.10
N VAL A 122 15.92 14.06 0.33
CA VAL A 122 15.73 12.67 -0.08
C VAL A 122 16.94 12.15 -0.86
N VAL A 123 17.42 12.94 -1.83
CA VAL A 123 18.56 12.55 -2.66
C VAL A 123 19.86 12.47 -1.84
N GLU A 124 20.08 13.40 -0.92
CA GLU A 124 21.22 13.36 -0.01
C GLU A 124 21.17 12.17 0.94
N ASP A 125 19.98 11.80 1.42
CA ASP A 125 19.79 10.63 2.27
C ASP A 125 20.13 9.33 1.53
N ILE A 126 19.67 9.19 0.29
CA ILE A 126 20.01 8.06 -0.57
C ILE A 126 21.53 7.93 -0.74
N LEU A 127 22.21 9.03 -1.03
CA LEU A 127 23.65 9.04 -1.23
C LEU A 127 24.43 8.79 0.06
N ARG A 128 24.00 9.38 1.18
CA ARG A 128 24.63 9.23 2.49
C ARG A 128 24.62 7.79 2.96
N HIS A 129 23.51 7.10 2.77
CA HIS A 129 23.34 5.71 3.18
C HIS A 129 23.78 4.71 2.12
N LYS A 130 24.33 5.17 0.99
CA LYS A 130 24.79 4.33 -0.13
C LYS A 130 23.73 3.29 -0.53
N ARG A 131 22.47 3.73 -0.60
CA ARG A 131 21.36 2.86 -0.97
C ARG A 131 21.55 2.34 -2.38
N GLU A 132 21.39 1.03 -2.57
CA GLU A 132 21.46 0.43 -3.88
C GLU A 132 20.23 0.79 -4.72
N PRO A 133 20.37 1.00 -6.05
CA PRO A 133 19.24 1.19 -6.94
C PRO A 133 18.23 0.04 -6.84
N GLY A 134 16.94 0.38 -6.78
CA GLY A 134 15.87 -0.62 -6.64
C GLY A 134 15.51 -0.99 -5.19
N THR A 135 16.29 -0.54 -4.18
CA THR A 135 15.97 -0.76 -2.76
C THR A 135 15.24 0.40 -2.11
N VAL A 136 15.05 1.51 -2.83
CA VAL A 136 14.39 2.73 -2.34
C VAL A 136 13.14 2.98 -3.16
N ALA A 137 12.01 3.22 -2.49
CA ALA A 137 10.78 3.71 -3.10
C ALA A 137 10.47 5.11 -2.55
N ILE A 138 10.12 6.03 -3.45
CA ILE A 138 9.71 7.39 -3.10
C ILE A 138 8.24 7.52 -3.45
N PHE A 139 7.40 7.74 -2.44
CA PHE A 139 5.97 7.93 -2.60
C PHE A 139 5.62 9.42 -2.52
N TYR A 140 4.73 9.87 -3.38
CA TYR A 140 4.22 11.23 -3.40
C TYR A 140 2.70 11.25 -3.63
N ARG A 141 2.04 12.27 -3.08
CA ARG A 141 0.58 12.38 -3.13
C ARG A 141 0.04 12.73 -4.51
N ALA A 142 0.78 13.51 -5.31
CA ALA A 142 0.35 14.01 -6.61
C ALA A 142 1.50 14.01 -7.61
N HIS A 143 1.21 13.69 -8.87
CA HIS A 143 2.22 13.59 -9.93
C HIS A 143 3.04 14.87 -10.16
N ILE A 144 2.48 16.04 -9.86
CA ILE A 144 3.20 17.30 -9.98
C ILE A 144 4.47 17.35 -9.11
N LEU A 145 4.49 16.63 -7.99
CA LEU A 145 5.61 16.55 -7.07
C LEU A 145 6.76 15.68 -7.61
N ALA A 146 6.47 14.77 -8.55
CA ALA A 146 7.47 13.90 -9.16
C ALA A 146 8.56 14.70 -9.89
N ARG A 147 8.21 15.84 -10.52
CA ARG A 147 9.13 16.60 -11.34
C ARG A 147 10.38 17.05 -10.61
N LEU A 148 10.21 17.66 -9.43
CA LEU A 148 11.35 18.14 -8.63
C LEU A 148 12.23 16.98 -8.15
N MET A 149 11.58 15.87 -7.76
CA MET A 149 12.30 14.66 -7.35
C MET A 149 13.11 14.05 -8.50
N GLU A 150 12.50 13.95 -9.70
CA GLU A 150 13.20 13.46 -10.90
C GLU A 150 14.38 14.35 -11.28
N GLU A 151 14.22 15.68 -11.19
CA GLU A 151 15.30 16.64 -11.48
C GLU A 151 16.46 16.49 -10.49
N ALA A 152 16.16 16.35 -9.20
CA ALA A 152 17.16 16.14 -8.16
C ALA A 152 17.92 14.82 -8.33
N LEU A 153 17.21 13.71 -8.60
CA LEU A 153 17.81 12.40 -8.87
C LEU A 153 18.72 12.44 -10.11
N ARG A 154 18.23 13.07 -11.20
CA ARG A 154 18.99 13.22 -12.45
C ARG A 154 20.26 14.04 -12.26
N THR A 155 20.20 15.15 -11.54
CA THR A 155 21.34 16.00 -11.24
C THR A 155 22.45 15.24 -10.52
N LYS A 156 22.08 14.32 -9.64
CA LYS A 156 23.02 13.46 -8.92
C LYS A 156 23.32 12.12 -9.61
N ARG A 157 22.79 11.92 -10.82
CA ARG A 157 22.96 10.70 -11.66
C ARG A 157 22.51 9.41 -10.95
N ILE A 158 21.48 9.51 -10.12
CA ILE A 158 20.87 8.35 -9.47
C ILE A 158 19.86 7.75 -10.46
N PRO A 159 19.98 6.46 -10.84
CA PRO A 159 19.01 5.81 -11.71
C PRO A 159 17.66 5.66 -10.98
N TYR A 160 16.55 5.90 -11.69
CA TYR A 160 15.21 5.79 -11.14
C TYR A 160 14.18 5.33 -12.21
N VAL A 161 13.05 4.85 -11.76
CA VAL A 161 11.88 4.52 -12.59
C VAL A 161 10.65 5.21 -12.00
N VAL A 162 9.87 5.89 -12.84
CA VAL A 162 8.59 6.45 -12.45
C VAL A 162 7.48 5.47 -12.81
N VAL A 163 6.74 5.03 -11.81
CA VAL A 163 5.61 4.10 -11.96
C VAL A 163 4.32 4.91 -12.11
N GLY A 164 3.55 4.65 -13.16
CA GLY A 164 2.23 5.30 -13.39
C GLY A 164 2.29 6.75 -13.88
N GLY A 165 3.45 7.29 -14.17
CA GLY A 165 3.63 8.65 -14.69
C GLY A 165 3.72 8.74 -16.21
N ILE A 166 3.50 9.96 -16.75
CA ILE A 166 3.85 10.30 -18.13
C ILE A 166 5.37 10.44 -18.18
N LYS A 167 6.03 9.60 -18.99
CA LYS A 167 7.48 9.66 -19.14
C LYS A 167 7.89 10.98 -19.83
N PHE A 168 8.40 11.93 -19.07
CA PHE A 168 9.10 13.08 -19.60
C PHE A 168 10.59 12.78 -19.70
N GLY A 169 11.06 12.50 -20.91
CA GLY A 169 12.48 12.28 -21.22
C GLY A 169 12.93 10.82 -21.20
N ILE A 170 13.97 10.55 -21.97
CA ILE A 170 14.58 9.22 -22.11
C ILE A 170 15.30 8.89 -20.79
N ALA A 171 14.63 8.21 -19.88
CA ALA A 171 15.28 7.56 -18.76
C ALA A 171 15.91 6.27 -19.31
N MET A 172 17.24 6.17 -19.30
CA MET A 172 17.90 4.88 -19.46
C MET A 172 17.58 4.04 -18.22
N ALA A 173 16.42 3.42 -18.22
CA ALA A 173 16.00 2.46 -17.23
C ALA A 173 16.44 1.09 -17.72
N THR A 174 17.56 0.58 -17.23
CA THR A 174 17.82 -0.85 -17.25
C THR A 174 17.01 -1.42 -16.09
N ALA A 175 15.77 -1.81 -16.36
CA ALA A 175 14.98 -2.57 -15.41
C ALA A 175 15.51 -4.00 -15.40
N LEU A 176 16.28 -4.35 -14.40
CA LEU A 176 16.52 -5.74 -14.03
C LEU A 176 15.41 -6.14 -13.04
N TRP A 177 14.46 -6.93 -13.53
CA TRP A 177 13.57 -7.73 -12.72
C TRP A 177 14.33 -9.00 -12.31
N LEU A 178 14.47 -9.20 -11.03
CA LEU A 178 14.62 -10.51 -10.40
C LEU A 178 13.56 -10.64 -9.31
#